data_00ef145250fe5ea1dcb3522c0d119d10
#
_entry.id   00ef145250fe5ea1dcb3522c0d119d10
#
_cell.length_a   1.000
_cell.length_b   1.000
_cell.length_c   1.000
_cell.angle_alpha   90.00
_cell.angle_beta   90.00
_cell.angle_gamma   90.00
#
_symmetry.space_group_name_H-M   'P 1'
#
loop_
_entity.id
_entity.type
_entity.pdbx_description
1 polymer ?
#
loop_
_entity_poly.entity_id
_entity_poly.type
_entity_poly.pdbx_seq_one_letter_code
_entity_poly.pdbx_strand_id
1 'polypeptide(L)'
;MSEIRQLTSQILLCQFGGGGKTSKKWTTFSHNGVVFAPIYVPHNIPIKYDGSNVKLPPLAEEYATLYAKYIDSEYAKNKVFGKNFFKSWKSSIKGLGINKIELCDFSSIIKHLENIKEKKLNLSKDDKDIIKSRMEKDEEIYKMAIVDGQEQPVGNYKLEPPGIFIGRGCHPKIGTIKTRIEPKHVTINLSKGVPIPLLPSFYTGQKFKKVVHNNKAEWIASWKDDISGKTKYVWLGNKSNFKAKADQEKFDKAKKLGKHINKIRKINTDNLSNSKKQIKQLATALYFIDNLALRVGNEKGDDEADTVGVTSLRWEHIVLKDDLKVKLDFLGKDSIRYVNEVKVSQQIYENLQDFMKGKKRNDDLFNLINSTELNGYIKTLMPDFTAKVFRTFNASHTFQNEISAINEKYKHYSKSDKIDLLLSSYNTANAKVAMLCNHQKNVSKGYEEGMKKLVVKMKEYKVQIEELLKDGTDKSKKKVK
;
A
#
# COMPACT_ATOMS: atom_id res chain seq x y z
N MET A 1 -37.26 22.85 6.65
CA MET A 1 -36.82 23.86 5.62
C MET A 1 -35.83 24.89 6.19
N SER A 2 -35.94 25.33 7.45
CA SER A 2 -34.98 26.27 8.08
C SER A 2 -33.59 25.66 8.34
N GLU A 3 -33.51 24.41 8.79
CA GLU A 3 -32.23 23.73 9.06
C GLU A 3 -31.43 23.45 7.78
N ILE A 4 -32.10 23.14 6.67
CA ILE A 4 -31.44 22.90 5.37
C ILE A 4 -30.85 24.21 4.81
N ARG A 5 -31.52 25.36 5.03
CA ARG A 5 -30.99 26.67 4.65
C ARG A 5 -29.81 27.11 5.52
N GLN A 6 -29.79 26.75 6.79
CA GLN A 6 -28.64 27.00 7.69
C GLN A 6 -27.40 26.14 7.30
N LEU A 7 -27.60 24.88 6.95
CA LEU A 7 -26.52 24.00 6.47
C LEU A 7 -25.91 24.49 5.14
N THR A 8 -26.73 24.98 4.21
CA THR A 8 -26.22 25.55 2.95
C THR A 8 -25.45 26.86 3.13
N SER A 9 -25.79 27.70 4.13
CA SER A 9 -25.01 28.90 4.45
C SER A 9 -23.72 28.58 5.20
N GLN A 10 -23.67 27.53 6.01
CA GLN A 10 -22.44 27.05 6.70
C GLN A 10 -21.41 26.42 5.74
N ILE A 11 -21.85 25.80 4.65
CA ILE A 11 -20.95 25.28 3.61
C ILE A 11 -20.13 26.38 2.92
N LEU A 12 -20.67 27.58 2.82
CA LEU A 12 -20.04 28.76 2.21
C LEU A 12 -19.12 29.56 3.16
N LEU A 13 -19.22 29.34 4.47
CA LEU A 13 -18.47 30.11 5.50
C LEU A 13 -17.32 29.34 6.14
N CYS A 14 -17.16 28.04 5.86
CA CYS A 14 -16.00 27.31 6.32
C CYS A 14 -14.75 27.67 5.47
N GLN A 15 -14.13 28.80 5.78
CA GLN A 15 -12.72 29.01 5.49
C GLN A 15 -11.92 27.91 6.19
N PHE A 16 -11.25 27.07 5.38
CA PHE A 16 -10.57 25.85 5.78
C PHE A 16 -9.34 26.12 6.65
N GLY A 17 -9.55 26.32 7.92
CA GLY A 17 -8.54 26.25 8.97
C GLY A 17 -8.55 24.86 9.60
N GLY A 18 -8.09 23.85 8.90
CA GLY A 18 -8.02 22.46 9.37
C GLY A 18 -6.79 22.17 10.24
N GLY A 19 -6.54 22.95 11.27
CA GLY A 19 -5.60 22.64 12.33
C GLY A 19 -6.31 21.99 13.50
N GLY A 20 -6.62 20.68 13.43
CA GLY A 20 -6.95 19.92 14.62
C GLY A 20 -5.82 20.08 15.62
N LYS A 21 -6.07 20.57 16.84
CA LYS A 21 -5.09 20.61 17.95
C LYS A 21 -4.62 19.18 18.17
N THR A 22 -3.45 18.82 17.63
CA THR A 22 -2.85 17.51 17.87
C THR A 22 -2.43 17.48 19.33
N SER A 23 -3.10 16.67 20.14
CA SER A 23 -2.79 16.47 21.54
C SER A 23 -1.40 15.85 21.68
N LYS A 24 -0.75 16.11 22.81
CA LYS A 24 0.48 15.44 23.23
C LYS A 24 0.24 13.93 23.27
N LYS A 25 1.09 13.16 22.60
CA LYS A 25 0.95 11.71 22.46
C LYS A 25 1.80 10.94 23.48
N TRP A 26 2.91 11.53 23.92
CA TRP A 26 3.83 10.93 24.89
C TRP A 26 4.52 12.01 25.70
N THR A 27 5.03 11.62 26.85
CA THR A 27 5.84 12.46 27.75
C THR A 27 7.31 12.11 27.60
N THR A 28 7.62 10.82 27.61
CA THR A 28 8.98 10.28 27.43
C THR A 28 9.02 9.34 26.23
N PHE A 29 10.09 9.42 25.45
CA PHE A 29 10.28 8.62 24.25
C PHE A 29 11.76 8.37 24.01
N SER A 30 12.20 7.11 24.09
CA SER A 30 13.56 6.67 23.82
C SER A 30 13.58 5.44 22.92
N HIS A 31 14.64 5.30 22.13
CA HIS A 31 14.86 4.18 21.21
C HIS A 31 16.31 4.14 20.73
N ASN A 32 16.75 3.03 20.18
CA ASN A 32 18.12 2.84 19.69
C ASN A 32 18.34 3.27 18.21
N GLY A 33 17.39 4.00 17.64
CA GLY A 33 17.49 4.52 16.27
C GLY A 33 16.98 3.53 15.21
N VAL A 34 17.72 3.41 14.13
CA VAL A 34 17.34 2.65 12.92
C VAL A 34 18.54 1.89 12.37
N VAL A 35 18.26 0.81 11.63
CA VAL A 35 19.30 0.02 10.96
C VAL A 35 19.57 0.62 9.58
N PHE A 36 20.83 0.99 9.35
CA PHE A 36 21.32 1.46 8.06
C PHE A 36 21.76 0.29 7.19
N ALA A 37 21.65 0.45 5.88
CA ALA A 37 22.22 -0.51 4.94
C ALA A 37 23.75 -0.53 5.06
N PRO A 38 24.39 -1.71 5.06
CA PRO A 38 25.85 -1.82 5.13
C PRO A 38 26.52 -1.10 3.95
N ILE A 39 27.75 -0.64 4.15
CA ILE A 39 28.53 -0.01 3.10
C ILE A 39 28.77 -1.00 1.97
N TYR A 40 28.78 -0.51 0.73
CA TYR A 40 29.09 -1.33 -0.43
C TYR A 40 30.55 -1.75 -0.41
N VAL A 41 30.79 -3.02 -0.64
CA VAL A 41 32.13 -3.58 -0.82
C VAL A 41 32.35 -3.84 -2.30
N PRO A 42 33.28 -3.10 -2.97
CA PRO A 42 33.54 -3.27 -4.40
C PRO A 42 34.05 -4.66 -4.73
N HIS A 43 33.53 -5.25 -5.78
CA HIS A 43 34.01 -6.52 -6.33
C HIS A 43 35.08 -6.34 -7.39
N ASN A 44 35.29 -5.12 -7.89
CA ASN A 44 36.31 -4.73 -8.88
C ASN A 44 36.20 -5.45 -10.24
N ILE A 45 35.03 -5.92 -10.61
CA ILE A 45 34.79 -6.58 -11.90
C ILE A 45 34.47 -5.50 -12.93
N PRO A 46 35.23 -5.39 -14.05
CA PRO A 46 34.95 -4.41 -15.08
C PRO A 46 33.68 -4.76 -15.85
N ILE A 47 33.05 -3.72 -16.38
CA ILE A 47 32.06 -3.87 -17.46
C ILE A 47 32.78 -3.74 -18.80
N LYS A 48 32.11 -4.15 -19.90
CA LYS A 48 32.59 -3.80 -21.24
C LYS A 48 31.77 -2.62 -21.77
N TYR A 49 32.45 -1.67 -22.37
CA TYR A 49 31.84 -0.57 -23.10
C TYR A 49 32.40 -0.54 -24.51
N ASP A 50 31.55 -0.70 -25.50
CA ASP A 50 31.95 -0.80 -26.91
C ASP A 50 33.10 -1.81 -27.11
N GLY A 51 32.99 -2.99 -26.49
CA GLY A 51 33.95 -4.09 -26.53
C GLY A 51 35.15 -3.94 -25.59
N SER A 52 35.45 -2.76 -25.06
CA SER A 52 36.59 -2.49 -24.19
C SER A 52 36.27 -2.61 -22.71
N ASN A 53 37.17 -3.18 -21.91
CA ASN A 53 36.99 -3.28 -20.46
C ASN A 53 37.10 -1.91 -19.79
N VAL A 54 36.12 -1.56 -18.97
CA VAL A 54 36.10 -0.30 -18.20
C VAL A 54 35.93 -0.65 -16.72
N LYS A 55 36.92 -0.25 -15.91
CA LYS A 55 36.84 -0.34 -14.45
C LYS A 55 36.01 0.81 -13.90
N LEU A 56 35.01 0.50 -13.07
CA LEU A 56 34.12 1.48 -12.48
C LEU A 56 34.62 1.95 -11.10
N PRO A 57 34.47 3.24 -10.76
CA PRO A 57 34.59 3.69 -9.37
C PRO A 57 33.57 3.01 -8.47
N PRO A 58 33.82 2.88 -7.13
CA PRO A 58 32.98 2.12 -6.21
C PRO A 58 31.47 2.46 -6.29
N LEU A 59 31.11 3.73 -6.36
CA LEU A 59 29.71 4.14 -6.46
C LEU A 59 29.09 3.77 -7.81
N ALA A 60 29.85 3.91 -8.89
CA ALA A 60 29.38 3.53 -10.22
C ALA A 60 29.23 2.01 -10.35
N GLU A 61 30.15 1.25 -9.72
CA GLU A 61 30.10 -0.20 -9.66
C GLU A 61 28.89 -0.69 -8.84
N GLU A 62 28.60 -0.07 -7.68
CA GLU A 62 27.40 -0.38 -6.90
C GLU A 62 26.14 -0.24 -7.76
N TYR A 63 26.00 0.89 -8.47
CA TYR A 63 24.85 1.15 -9.31
C TYR A 63 24.74 0.20 -10.50
N ALA A 64 25.85 -0.09 -11.15
CA ALA A 64 25.91 -1.09 -12.23
C ALA A 64 25.51 -2.48 -11.73
N THR A 65 25.97 -2.87 -10.54
CA THR A 65 25.60 -4.13 -9.88
C THR A 65 24.13 -4.20 -9.54
N LEU A 66 23.53 -3.09 -9.09
CA LEU A 66 22.09 -3.00 -8.85
C LEU A 66 21.28 -3.15 -10.14
N TYR A 67 21.74 -2.54 -11.24
CA TYR A 67 21.09 -2.63 -12.55
C TYR A 67 21.21 -4.03 -13.17
N ALA A 68 22.38 -4.65 -13.06
CA ALA A 68 22.64 -6.00 -13.57
C ALA A 68 21.63 -7.05 -13.04
N LYS A 69 21.11 -6.88 -11.82
CA LYS A 69 20.06 -7.76 -11.25
C LYS A 69 18.74 -7.75 -12.01
N TYR A 70 18.51 -6.75 -12.86
CA TYR A 70 17.23 -6.56 -13.56
C TYR A 70 17.34 -6.76 -15.07
N ILE A 71 18.54 -6.95 -15.65
CA ILE A 71 18.75 -7.04 -17.10
C ILE A 71 17.92 -8.16 -17.72
N ASP A 72 17.82 -9.32 -17.08
CA ASP A 72 17.04 -10.47 -17.56
C ASP A 72 15.57 -10.44 -17.08
N SER A 73 15.13 -9.32 -16.53
CA SER A 73 13.75 -9.17 -16.04
C SER A 73 12.87 -8.45 -17.06
N GLU A 74 11.54 -8.60 -16.89
CA GLU A 74 10.55 -7.83 -17.66
C GLU A 74 10.72 -6.31 -17.54
N TYR A 75 11.34 -5.83 -16.45
CA TYR A 75 11.61 -4.41 -16.26
C TYR A 75 12.60 -3.85 -17.28
N ALA A 76 13.64 -4.60 -17.63
CA ALA A 76 14.66 -4.18 -18.60
C ALA A 76 14.10 -4.05 -20.03
N LYS A 77 13.03 -4.75 -20.38
CA LYS A 77 12.31 -4.60 -21.66
C LYS A 77 11.66 -3.22 -21.83
N ASN A 78 11.46 -2.50 -20.72
CA ASN A 78 10.89 -1.17 -20.75
C ASN A 78 11.99 -0.13 -21.04
N LYS A 79 11.92 0.52 -22.21
CA LYS A 79 12.88 1.56 -22.62
C LYS A 79 13.03 2.68 -21.59
N VAL A 80 11.96 3.03 -20.85
CA VAL A 80 12.00 4.05 -19.79
C VAL A 80 12.88 3.62 -18.64
N PHE A 81 12.92 2.31 -18.31
CA PHE A 81 13.73 1.75 -17.24
C PHE A 81 15.23 2.00 -17.48
N GLY A 82 15.76 1.59 -18.63
CA GLY A 82 17.16 1.80 -19.00
C GLY A 82 17.53 3.30 -19.10
N LYS A 83 16.65 4.12 -19.70
CA LYS A 83 16.85 5.57 -19.82
C LYS A 83 16.95 6.27 -18.46
N ASN A 84 16.05 5.95 -17.52
CA ASN A 84 16.06 6.54 -16.19
C ASN A 84 17.25 6.08 -15.35
N PHE A 85 17.60 4.79 -15.47
CA PHE A 85 18.82 4.27 -14.85
C PHE A 85 20.04 5.02 -15.34
N PHE A 86 20.24 5.11 -16.66
CA PHE A 86 21.39 5.77 -17.24
C PHE A 86 21.48 7.26 -16.85
N LYS A 87 20.34 7.95 -16.85
CA LYS A 87 20.27 9.34 -16.37
C LYS A 87 20.75 9.48 -14.93
N SER A 88 20.36 8.56 -14.04
CA SER A 88 20.77 8.57 -12.64
C SER A 88 22.23 8.15 -12.45
N TRP A 89 22.72 7.23 -13.28
CA TRP A 89 24.07 6.67 -13.22
C TRP A 89 25.13 7.64 -13.77
N LYS A 90 24.74 8.51 -14.68
CA LYS A 90 25.64 9.40 -15.45
C LYS A 90 26.60 10.22 -14.59
N SER A 91 26.18 10.67 -13.42
CA SER A 91 27.02 11.45 -12.51
C SER A 91 28.18 10.64 -11.93
N SER A 92 27.99 9.34 -11.67
CA SER A 92 28.99 8.45 -11.08
C SER A 92 30.01 7.90 -12.10
N ILE A 93 29.70 7.97 -13.40
CA ILE A 93 30.56 7.53 -14.51
C ILE A 93 31.21 8.71 -15.27
N LYS A 94 31.16 9.90 -14.70
CA LYS A 94 31.77 11.10 -15.32
C LYS A 94 33.26 10.87 -15.57
N GLY A 95 33.71 11.18 -16.81
CA GLY A 95 35.12 10.99 -17.22
C GLY A 95 35.49 9.60 -17.77
N LEU A 96 34.57 8.61 -17.73
CA LEU A 96 34.83 7.27 -18.25
C LEU A 96 34.48 7.09 -19.74
N GLY A 97 34.02 8.14 -20.42
CA GLY A 97 33.63 8.04 -21.84
C GLY A 97 32.33 7.26 -22.12
N ILE A 98 31.60 6.82 -21.10
CA ILE A 98 30.36 6.06 -21.24
C ILE A 98 29.20 7.01 -21.54
N ASN A 99 28.69 7.00 -22.78
CA ASN A 99 27.67 7.91 -23.26
C ASN A 99 26.35 7.25 -23.61
N LYS A 100 26.32 5.94 -23.81
CA LYS A 100 25.14 5.15 -24.20
C LYS A 100 25.08 3.87 -23.38
N ILE A 101 23.93 3.57 -22.79
CA ILE A 101 23.76 2.35 -21.98
C ILE A 101 23.73 1.10 -22.86
N GLU A 102 23.28 1.24 -24.08
CA GLU A 102 23.15 0.13 -25.06
C GLU A 102 24.51 -0.45 -25.46
N LEU A 103 25.59 0.31 -25.29
CA LEU A 103 26.97 -0.14 -25.54
C LEU A 103 27.61 -0.76 -24.29
N CYS A 104 26.92 -0.78 -23.16
CA CYS A 104 27.42 -1.38 -21.92
C CYS A 104 27.04 -2.87 -21.86
N ASP A 105 28.04 -3.71 -21.68
CA ASP A 105 27.85 -5.14 -21.37
C ASP A 105 28.17 -5.41 -19.88
N PHE A 106 27.16 -5.86 -19.15
CA PHE A 106 27.21 -6.18 -17.72
C PHE A 106 27.36 -7.69 -17.45
N SER A 107 27.60 -8.52 -18.46
CA SER A 107 27.61 -9.99 -18.37
C SER A 107 28.58 -10.51 -17.29
N SER A 108 29.75 -9.85 -17.13
CA SER A 108 30.72 -10.20 -16.09
C SER A 108 30.15 -10.01 -14.67
N ILE A 109 29.40 -8.94 -14.45
CA ILE A 109 28.75 -8.65 -13.16
C ILE A 109 27.58 -9.63 -12.94
N ILE A 110 26.80 -9.93 -13.97
CA ILE A 110 25.71 -10.94 -13.88
C ILE A 110 26.25 -12.28 -13.44
N LYS A 111 27.31 -12.77 -14.10
CA LYS A 111 27.96 -14.03 -13.73
C LYS A 111 28.48 -14.03 -12.28
N HIS A 112 29.02 -12.91 -11.82
CA HIS A 112 29.42 -12.75 -10.42
C HIS A 112 28.23 -12.86 -9.45
N LEU A 113 27.11 -12.23 -9.78
CA LEU A 113 25.88 -12.29 -8.98
C LEU A 113 25.29 -13.70 -8.93
N GLU A 114 25.35 -14.43 -10.04
CA GLU A 114 24.93 -15.84 -10.11
C GLU A 114 25.80 -16.72 -9.21
N ASN A 115 27.11 -16.56 -9.26
CA ASN A 115 28.04 -17.28 -8.38
C ASN A 115 27.78 -17.00 -6.89
N ILE A 116 27.47 -15.73 -6.52
CA ILE A 116 27.09 -15.39 -5.14
C ILE A 116 25.76 -16.06 -4.75
N LYS A 117 24.79 -16.08 -5.66
CA LYS A 117 23.49 -16.73 -5.43
C LYS A 117 23.66 -18.24 -5.24
N GLU A 118 24.46 -18.87 -6.07
CA GLU A 118 24.77 -20.31 -5.98
C GLU A 118 25.45 -20.64 -4.65
N LYS A 119 26.50 -19.90 -4.27
CA LYS A 119 27.16 -20.06 -2.97
C LYS A 119 26.17 -19.97 -1.80
N LYS A 120 25.23 -18.99 -1.83
CA LYS A 120 24.19 -18.84 -0.79
C LYS A 120 23.19 -20.00 -0.78
N LEU A 121 22.83 -20.55 -1.94
CA LEU A 121 21.94 -21.72 -2.04
C LEU A 121 22.60 -22.96 -1.43
N ASN A 122 23.90 -23.14 -1.67
CA ASN A 122 24.69 -24.30 -1.22
C ASN A 122 25.12 -24.23 0.25
N LEU A 123 24.85 -23.14 0.97
CA LEU A 123 25.04 -23.09 2.43
C LEU A 123 24.18 -24.16 3.11
N SER A 124 24.73 -24.80 4.12
CA SER A 124 24.00 -25.74 4.96
C SER A 124 22.83 -25.05 5.68
N LYS A 125 21.92 -25.85 6.18
CA LYS A 125 20.81 -25.31 7.00
C LYS A 125 21.36 -24.65 8.26
N ASP A 126 22.34 -25.27 8.90
CA ASP A 126 22.96 -24.81 10.14
C ASP A 126 23.66 -23.45 9.92
N ASP A 127 24.43 -23.31 8.84
CA ASP A 127 25.06 -22.02 8.49
C ASP A 127 24.03 -20.92 8.25
N LYS A 128 22.94 -21.24 7.57
CA LYS A 128 21.84 -20.29 7.34
C LYS A 128 21.20 -19.86 8.66
N ASP A 129 21.00 -20.80 9.58
CA ASP A 129 20.40 -20.54 10.89
C ASP A 129 21.36 -19.73 11.79
N ILE A 130 22.65 -20.00 11.74
CA ILE A 130 23.68 -19.21 12.44
C ILE A 130 23.70 -17.76 11.94
N ILE A 131 23.75 -17.56 10.61
CA ILE A 131 23.75 -16.23 10.00
C ILE A 131 22.48 -15.47 10.40
N LYS A 132 21.33 -16.13 10.33
CA LYS A 132 20.05 -15.55 10.70
C LYS A 132 20.01 -15.15 12.17
N SER A 133 20.42 -16.03 13.07
CA SER A 133 20.42 -15.79 14.51
C SER A 133 21.34 -14.63 14.89
N ARG A 134 22.52 -14.53 14.24
CA ARG A 134 23.42 -13.39 14.44
C ARG A 134 22.79 -12.09 14.01
N MET A 135 22.21 -12.04 12.81
CA MET A 135 21.51 -10.84 12.32
C MET A 135 20.34 -10.45 13.23
N GLU A 136 19.55 -11.42 13.70
CA GLU A 136 18.42 -11.16 14.60
C GLU A 136 18.89 -10.59 15.95
N LYS A 137 20.01 -11.05 16.48
CA LYS A 137 20.63 -10.55 17.71
C LYS A 137 21.15 -9.12 17.55
N ASP A 138 21.84 -8.84 16.44
CA ASP A 138 22.38 -7.49 16.17
C ASP A 138 21.25 -6.46 15.97
N GLU A 139 20.08 -6.90 15.50
CA GLU A 139 18.94 -6.04 15.24
C GLU A 139 17.98 -5.92 16.44
N GLU A 140 18.14 -6.75 17.49
CA GLU A 140 17.19 -6.82 18.62
C GLU A 140 16.97 -5.48 19.27
N ILE A 141 18.03 -4.70 19.46
CA ILE A 141 17.99 -3.39 20.10
C ILE A 141 17.13 -2.36 19.35
N TYR A 142 16.90 -2.56 18.02
CA TYR A 142 16.11 -1.65 17.20
C TYR A 142 14.63 -2.02 17.13
N LYS A 143 14.26 -3.21 17.62
CA LYS A 143 12.88 -3.72 17.53
C LYS A 143 11.95 -3.07 18.53
N MET A 144 12.48 -2.47 19.59
CA MET A 144 11.70 -1.89 20.68
C MET A 144 12.06 -0.42 20.93
N ALA A 145 11.08 0.36 21.30
CA ALA A 145 11.19 1.72 21.81
C ALA A 145 10.51 1.79 23.18
N ILE A 146 10.96 2.69 24.05
CA ILE A 146 10.32 2.92 25.36
C ILE A 146 9.53 4.23 25.27
N VAL A 147 8.23 4.16 25.51
CA VAL A 147 7.31 5.30 25.49
C VAL A 147 6.58 5.34 26.81
N ASP A 148 6.74 6.44 27.55
CA ASP A 148 6.15 6.62 28.89
C ASP A 148 6.41 5.43 29.84
N GLY A 149 7.66 4.90 29.80
CA GLY A 149 8.09 3.76 30.61
C GLY A 149 7.64 2.38 30.09
N GLN A 150 6.90 2.30 29.00
CA GLN A 150 6.42 1.04 28.41
C GLN A 150 7.15 0.69 27.11
N GLU A 151 7.53 -0.57 26.97
CA GLU A 151 8.09 -1.07 25.73
C GLU A 151 7.01 -1.09 24.60
N GLN A 152 7.37 -0.55 23.46
CA GLN A 152 6.53 -0.51 22.26
C GLN A 152 7.32 -1.06 21.09
N PRO A 153 6.75 -2.00 20.31
CA PRO A 153 7.43 -2.53 19.14
C PRO A 153 7.61 -1.44 18.09
N VAL A 154 8.78 -1.44 17.47
CA VAL A 154 9.09 -0.60 16.31
C VAL A 154 8.69 -1.33 15.03
N GLY A 155 8.14 -0.60 14.06
CA GLY A 155 7.71 -1.17 12.79
C GLY A 155 8.88 -1.45 11.85
N ASN A 156 9.00 -0.64 10.81
CA ASN A 156 10.02 -0.78 9.77
C ASN A 156 11.35 -0.11 10.17
N TYR A 157 12.01 -0.61 11.21
CA TYR A 157 13.26 -0.04 11.74
C TYR A 157 14.44 -0.11 10.77
N LYS A 158 14.38 -0.93 9.73
CA LYS A 158 15.40 -0.99 8.67
C LYS A 158 15.13 0.11 7.64
N LEU A 159 16.12 0.96 7.40
CA LEU A 159 16.05 1.92 6.31
C LEU A 159 16.13 1.21 4.96
N GLU A 160 15.50 1.79 3.96
CA GLU A 160 15.53 1.24 2.61
C GLU A 160 16.98 1.19 2.09
N PRO A 161 17.45 0.01 1.64
CA PRO A 161 18.77 -0.09 1.03
C PRO A 161 18.80 0.63 -0.33
N PRO A 162 20.01 0.97 -0.83
CA PRO A 162 20.14 1.42 -2.21
C PRO A 162 19.61 0.37 -3.18
N GLY A 163 19.03 0.81 -4.29
CA GLY A 163 18.39 -0.09 -5.24
C GLY A 163 17.92 0.64 -6.49
N ILE A 164 17.26 -0.10 -7.37
CA ILE A 164 16.57 0.47 -8.53
C ILE A 164 15.08 0.56 -8.22
N PHE A 165 14.49 1.70 -8.53
CA PHE A 165 13.05 1.89 -8.36
C PHE A 165 12.28 1.16 -9.46
N ILE A 166 11.55 0.15 -9.09
CA ILE A 166 10.74 -0.65 -10.04
C ILE A 166 9.32 -0.13 -10.21
N GLY A 167 8.86 0.73 -9.29
CA GLY A 167 7.51 1.30 -9.35
C GLY A 167 6.38 0.28 -9.36
N ARG A 168 5.17 0.76 -9.60
CA ARG A 168 3.99 -0.05 -9.90
C ARG A 168 3.33 0.50 -11.15
N GLY A 169 2.80 -0.39 -12.01
CA GLY A 169 2.23 0.00 -13.28
C GLY A 169 3.25 0.75 -14.17
N CYS A 170 2.77 1.72 -14.94
CA CYS A 170 3.59 2.54 -15.84
C CYS A 170 4.17 3.77 -15.11
N HIS A 171 4.85 3.58 -13.99
CA HIS A 171 5.40 4.70 -13.23
C HIS A 171 6.53 5.40 -14.03
N PRO A 172 6.48 6.75 -14.24
CA PRO A 172 7.44 7.45 -15.09
C PRO A 172 8.88 7.42 -14.59
N LYS A 173 9.10 7.22 -13.29
CA LYS A 173 10.44 7.12 -12.66
C LYS A 173 10.97 5.70 -12.54
N ILE A 174 10.33 4.70 -13.18
CA ILE A 174 10.83 3.32 -13.17
C ILE A 174 12.28 3.28 -13.69
N GLY A 175 13.16 2.52 -13.04
CA GLY A 175 14.59 2.47 -13.39
C GLY A 175 15.48 3.49 -12.67
N THR A 176 14.93 4.52 -12.02
CA THR A 176 15.71 5.50 -11.26
C THR A 176 16.44 4.86 -10.08
N ILE A 177 17.67 5.26 -9.82
CA ILE A 177 18.46 4.77 -8.69
C ILE A 177 17.90 5.37 -7.39
N LYS A 178 17.65 4.51 -6.41
CA LYS A 178 17.41 4.89 -5.01
C LYS A 178 18.76 4.96 -4.31
N THR A 179 19.14 6.15 -3.90
CA THR A 179 20.45 6.37 -3.28
C THR A 179 20.50 5.82 -1.85
N ARG A 180 21.71 5.61 -1.35
CA ARG A 180 21.95 5.18 0.03
C ARG A 180 21.47 6.23 1.02
N ILE A 181 20.66 5.81 1.99
CA ILE A 181 20.27 6.67 3.12
C ILE A 181 21.39 6.64 4.15
N GLU A 182 22.01 7.78 4.38
CA GLU A 182 23.09 7.98 5.35
C GLU A 182 22.57 8.78 6.57
N PRO A 183 23.30 8.79 7.71
CA PRO A 183 22.89 9.54 8.89
C PRO A 183 22.54 10.99 8.63
N LYS A 184 23.32 11.69 7.78
CA LYS A 184 23.07 13.08 7.36
C LYS A 184 21.72 13.32 6.66
N HIS A 185 21.01 12.28 6.25
CA HIS A 185 19.69 12.37 5.63
C HIS A 185 18.57 12.15 6.66
N VAL A 186 18.86 11.56 7.83
CA VAL A 186 17.88 11.07 8.79
C VAL A 186 17.66 12.05 9.92
N THR A 187 16.39 12.38 10.17
CA THR A 187 15.96 13.12 11.37
C THR A 187 15.42 12.12 12.39
N ILE A 188 15.88 12.21 13.65
CA ILE A 188 15.45 11.36 14.77
C ILE A 188 14.51 12.14 15.69
N ASN A 189 13.46 11.48 16.18
CA ASN A 189 12.51 12.05 17.15
C ASN A 189 12.55 11.30 18.48
N LEU A 190 12.91 11.98 19.55
CA LEU A 190 12.99 11.43 20.90
C LEU A 190 12.78 12.53 21.97
N SER A 191 12.66 12.17 23.24
CA SER A 191 12.52 13.13 24.35
C SER A 191 13.78 13.96 24.57
N LYS A 192 13.62 15.14 25.14
CA LYS A 192 14.75 15.92 25.64
C LYS A 192 15.44 15.14 26.79
N GLY A 193 16.77 15.21 26.83
CA GLY A 193 17.57 14.57 27.87
C GLY A 193 17.81 13.07 27.71
N VAL A 194 17.24 12.45 26.68
CA VAL A 194 17.51 11.05 26.32
C VAL A 194 18.76 10.96 25.44
N PRO A 195 19.66 9.97 25.68
CA PRO A 195 20.82 9.75 24.82
C PRO A 195 20.44 9.60 23.34
N ILE A 196 21.22 10.26 22.48
CA ILE A 196 21.05 10.10 21.03
C ILE A 196 21.54 8.70 20.65
N PRO A 197 20.79 7.94 19.84
CA PRO A 197 21.20 6.63 19.37
C PRO A 197 22.58 6.63 18.71
N LEU A 198 23.39 5.61 19.03
CA LEU A 198 24.70 5.44 18.42
C LEU A 198 24.57 5.05 16.95
N LEU A 199 25.46 5.59 16.14
CA LEU A 199 25.58 5.18 14.74
C LEU A 199 26.45 3.94 14.62
N PRO A 200 26.22 3.09 13.59
CA PRO A 200 27.13 1.97 13.28
C PRO A 200 28.58 2.45 13.10
N SER A 201 29.53 1.61 13.45
CA SER A 201 30.97 1.93 13.41
C SER A 201 31.45 2.43 12.04
N PHE A 202 30.86 1.95 10.97
CA PHE A 202 31.18 2.40 9.61
C PHE A 202 30.69 3.83 9.28
N TYR A 203 29.93 4.47 10.19
CA TYR A 203 29.54 5.88 10.14
C TYR A 203 30.16 6.70 11.30
N THR A 204 31.27 6.23 11.87
CA THR A 204 32.01 6.97 12.93
C THR A 204 32.31 8.39 12.50
N GLY A 205 32.03 9.35 13.39
CA GLY A 205 32.23 10.79 13.11
C GLY A 205 31.10 11.47 12.37
N GLN A 206 30.12 10.74 11.85
CA GLN A 206 28.92 11.33 11.24
C GLN A 206 27.87 11.67 12.32
N LYS A 207 26.90 12.50 11.92
CA LYS A 207 25.77 12.91 12.78
C LYS A 207 24.46 12.74 12.03
N PHE A 208 23.37 12.53 12.76
CA PHE A 208 22.03 12.62 12.20
C PHE A 208 21.78 14.04 11.66
N LYS A 209 20.97 14.14 10.61
CA LYS A 209 20.58 15.43 10.03
C LYS A 209 20.02 16.38 11.09
N LYS A 210 19.16 15.87 11.96
CA LYS A 210 18.50 16.62 13.02
C LYS A 210 17.99 15.68 14.10
N VAL A 211 18.04 16.14 15.34
CA VAL A 211 17.33 15.52 16.47
C VAL A 211 16.18 16.47 16.83
N VAL A 212 14.97 15.95 16.91
CA VAL A 212 13.77 16.71 17.26
C VAL A 212 13.07 16.12 18.48
N HIS A 213 12.25 16.93 19.15
CA HIS A 213 11.51 16.57 20.35
C HIS A 213 10.02 16.81 20.14
N ASN A 214 9.46 16.19 19.10
CA ASN A 214 8.07 16.36 18.69
C ASN A 214 7.16 15.33 19.37
N ASN A 215 6.63 15.69 20.54
CA ASN A 215 5.73 14.84 21.32
C ASN A 215 4.30 14.73 20.79
N LYS A 216 3.99 15.37 19.65
CA LYS A 216 2.73 15.22 18.91
C LYS A 216 2.82 14.17 17.80
N ALA A 217 3.99 13.57 17.59
CA ALA A 217 4.26 12.58 16.57
C ALA A 217 4.72 11.25 17.16
N GLU A 218 4.40 10.14 16.52
CA GLU A 218 4.72 8.77 16.93
C GLU A 218 5.86 8.14 16.12
N TRP A 219 6.43 8.88 15.16
CA TRP A 219 7.53 8.39 14.37
C TRP A 219 8.87 8.51 15.11
N ILE A 220 9.76 7.56 14.85
CA ILE A 220 11.09 7.44 15.43
C ILE A 220 12.11 8.18 14.58
N ALA A 221 12.06 7.95 13.27
CA ALA A 221 12.96 8.52 12.30
C ALA A 221 12.22 8.96 11.05
N SER A 222 12.78 9.92 10.32
CA SER A 222 12.25 10.38 9.04
C SER A 222 13.37 10.82 8.10
N TRP A 223 13.14 10.65 6.80
CA TRP A 223 14.03 11.12 5.73
C TRP A 223 13.22 11.52 4.50
N LYS A 224 13.84 12.28 3.62
CA LYS A 224 13.25 12.63 2.34
C LYS A 224 13.58 11.55 1.30
N ASP A 225 12.57 10.97 0.69
CA ASP A 225 12.74 10.00 -0.40
C ASP A 225 13.16 10.72 -1.67
N ASP A 226 14.22 10.28 -2.30
CA ASP A 226 14.80 10.91 -3.51
C ASP A 226 13.96 10.65 -4.77
N ILE A 227 13.16 9.59 -4.80
CA ILE A 227 12.28 9.27 -5.93
C ILE A 227 11.02 10.15 -5.93
N SER A 228 10.28 10.11 -4.82
CA SER A 228 8.99 10.80 -4.70
C SER A 228 9.09 12.23 -4.16
N GLY A 229 10.25 12.60 -3.58
CA GLY A 229 10.42 13.86 -2.86
C GLY A 229 9.60 13.94 -1.55
N LYS A 230 8.87 12.90 -1.19
CA LYS A 230 8.03 12.85 0.02
C LYS A 230 8.84 12.41 1.23
N THR A 231 8.41 12.83 2.42
CA THR A 231 9.03 12.36 3.67
C THR A 231 8.55 10.95 3.99
N LYS A 232 9.49 10.05 4.21
CA LYS A 232 9.27 8.70 4.72
C LYS A 232 9.58 8.64 6.21
N TYR A 233 8.96 7.69 6.90
CA TYR A 233 9.03 7.59 8.35
C TYR A 233 9.20 6.13 8.81
N VAL A 234 9.89 5.99 9.93
CA VAL A 234 9.86 4.79 10.77
C VAL A 234 8.86 5.04 11.90
N TRP A 235 7.87 4.17 12.03
CA TRP A 235 6.78 4.29 13.00
C TRP A 235 6.89 3.20 14.07
N LEU A 236 6.20 3.41 15.21
CA LEU A 236 5.88 2.32 16.11
C LEU A 236 5.11 1.22 15.38
N GLY A 237 5.34 -0.02 15.74
CA GLY A 237 4.83 -1.20 15.05
C GLY A 237 3.31 -1.38 15.18
N ASN A 238 2.77 -2.26 14.35
CA ASN A 238 1.33 -2.55 14.33
C ASN A 238 0.79 -3.15 15.65
N LYS A 239 1.67 -3.73 16.47
CA LYS A 239 1.33 -4.27 17.79
C LYS A 239 1.50 -3.24 18.92
N SER A 240 1.86 -1.99 18.63
CA SER A 240 1.99 -0.94 19.64
C SER A 240 0.63 -0.50 20.18
N ASN A 241 0.61 -0.05 21.43
CA ASN A 241 -0.59 0.49 22.07
C ASN A 241 -1.16 1.71 21.31
N PHE A 242 -0.29 2.51 20.68
CA PHE A 242 -0.70 3.63 19.83
C PHE A 242 -1.48 3.16 18.61
N LYS A 243 -1.02 2.10 17.95
CA LYS A 243 -1.70 1.55 16.80
C LYS A 243 -3.00 0.86 17.18
N ALA A 244 -3.02 0.13 18.30
CA ALA A 244 -4.22 -0.49 18.84
C ALA A 244 -5.30 0.56 19.13
N LYS A 245 -4.93 1.67 19.80
CA LYS A 245 -5.85 2.79 20.08
C LYS A 245 -6.36 3.44 18.79
N ALA A 246 -5.48 3.72 17.83
CA ALA A 246 -5.87 4.32 16.56
C ALA A 246 -6.80 3.40 15.74
N ASP A 247 -6.59 2.07 15.82
CA ASP A 247 -7.47 1.10 15.16
C ASP A 247 -8.82 1.00 15.88
N GLN A 248 -8.84 1.03 17.21
CA GLN A 248 -10.09 1.11 17.98
C GLN A 248 -10.90 2.34 17.58
N GLU A 249 -10.29 3.54 17.62
CA GLU A 249 -10.94 4.79 17.22
C GLU A 249 -11.49 4.74 15.78
N LYS A 250 -10.78 4.10 14.87
CA LYS A 250 -11.20 3.89 13.47
C LYS A 250 -12.48 3.07 13.39
N PHE A 251 -12.57 1.96 14.15
CA PHE A 251 -13.74 1.11 14.15
C PHE A 251 -14.91 1.74 14.92
N ASP A 252 -14.65 2.49 16.00
CA ASP A 252 -15.68 3.23 16.73
C ASP A 252 -16.31 4.30 15.84
N LYS A 253 -15.52 5.01 15.02
CA LYS A 253 -16.04 5.93 14.00
C LYS A 253 -16.91 5.22 12.98
N ALA A 254 -16.50 4.04 12.49
CA ALA A 254 -17.29 3.25 11.56
C ALA A 254 -18.63 2.79 12.20
N LYS A 255 -18.60 2.34 13.45
CA LYS A 255 -19.78 1.96 14.22
C LYS A 255 -20.72 3.17 14.44
N LYS A 256 -20.15 4.34 14.76
CA LYS A 256 -20.91 5.59 14.87
C LYS A 256 -21.56 5.98 13.55
N LEU A 257 -20.83 5.83 12.41
CA LEU A 257 -21.41 6.08 11.08
C LEU A 257 -22.61 5.16 10.83
N GLY A 258 -22.54 3.88 11.15
CA GLY A 258 -23.65 2.93 11.00
C GLY A 258 -24.94 3.35 11.66
N LYS A 259 -24.85 4.01 12.84
CA LYS A 259 -26.04 4.56 13.53
C LYS A 259 -26.71 5.73 12.80
N HIS A 260 -25.97 6.44 11.96
CA HIS A 260 -26.44 7.67 11.29
C HIS A 260 -26.50 7.55 9.77
N ILE A 261 -26.10 6.43 9.20
CA ILE A 261 -25.91 6.25 7.76
C ILE A 261 -27.18 6.56 6.96
N ASN A 262 -28.34 6.13 7.43
CA ASN A 262 -29.61 6.37 6.74
C ASN A 262 -29.97 7.88 6.66
N LYS A 263 -29.70 8.63 7.75
CA LYS A 263 -29.88 10.09 7.77
C LYS A 263 -28.92 10.76 6.79
N ILE A 264 -27.65 10.35 6.79
CA ILE A 264 -26.62 10.88 5.89
C ILE A 264 -26.99 10.59 4.43
N ARG A 265 -27.39 9.36 4.11
CA ARG A 265 -27.82 8.96 2.76
C ARG A 265 -29.03 9.79 2.28
N LYS A 266 -29.99 10.03 3.15
CA LYS A 266 -31.15 10.90 2.82
C LYS A 266 -30.70 12.29 2.45
N ILE A 267 -29.91 12.97 3.30
CA ILE A 267 -29.39 14.31 3.02
C ILE A 267 -28.55 14.32 1.74
N ASN A 268 -27.72 13.31 1.52
CA ASN A 268 -26.91 13.21 0.31
C ASN A 268 -27.77 13.01 -0.94
N THR A 269 -28.86 12.25 -0.86
CA THR A 269 -29.82 12.06 -1.95
C THR A 269 -30.51 13.38 -2.30
N ASP A 270 -30.93 14.15 -1.31
CA ASP A 270 -31.54 15.48 -1.54
C ASP A 270 -30.54 16.41 -2.24
N ASN A 271 -29.25 16.34 -1.90
CA ASN A 271 -28.17 17.12 -2.52
C ASN A 271 -27.83 16.71 -3.95
N LEU A 272 -28.22 15.54 -4.41
CA LEU A 272 -28.06 15.14 -5.81
C LEU A 272 -28.82 16.03 -6.78
N SER A 273 -29.96 16.60 -6.35
CA SER A 273 -30.80 17.51 -7.12
C SER A 273 -30.56 19.01 -6.81
N ASN A 274 -29.46 19.32 -6.07
CA ASN A 274 -29.18 20.69 -5.64
C ASN A 274 -28.94 21.62 -6.85
N SER A 275 -29.38 22.89 -6.75
CA SER A 275 -29.20 23.87 -7.82
C SER A 275 -27.72 24.20 -8.09
N LYS A 276 -26.85 24.08 -7.07
CA LYS A 276 -25.41 24.34 -7.20
C LYS A 276 -24.66 23.08 -7.73
N LYS A 277 -24.04 23.19 -8.92
CA LYS A 277 -23.33 22.11 -9.57
C LYS A 277 -22.23 21.50 -8.69
N GLN A 278 -21.52 22.33 -7.90
CA GLN A 278 -20.51 21.85 -6.96
C GLN A 278 -21.11 20.90 -5.91
N ILE A 279 -22.29 21.21 -5.35
CA ILE A 279 -22.97 20.35 -4.37
C ILE A 279 -23.43 19.05 -5.02
N LYS A 280 -23.95 19.10 -6.25
CA LYS A 280 -24.26 17.89 -7.03
C LYS A 280 -23.02 17.00 -7.21
N GLN A 281 -21.86 17.59 -7.53
CA GLN A 281 -20.61 16.84 -7.68
C GLN A 281 -20.19 16.21 -6.35
N LEU A 282 -20.24 16.95 -5.23
CA LEU A 282 -19.93 16.41 -3.90
C LEU A 282 -20.84 15.25 -3.52
N ALA A 283 -22.16 15.40 -3.74
CA ALA A 283 -23.13 14.36 -3.44
C ALA A 283 -22.96 13.11 -4.31
N THR A 284 -22.71 13.29 -5.61
CA THR A 284 -22.43 12.17 -6.54
C THR A 284 -21.13 11.46 -6.20
N ALA A 285 -20.08 12.20 -5.84
CA ALA A 285 -18.80 11.64 -5.40
C ALA A 285 -18.95 10.82 -4.10
N LEU A 286 -19.71 11.34 -3.12
CA LEU A 286 -20.00 10.62 -1.88
C LEU A 286 -20.84 9.36 -2.15
N TYR A 287 -21.80 9.41 -3.08
CA TYR A 287 -22.56 8.23 -3.51
C TYR A 287 -21.64 7.10 -3.96
N PHE A 288 -20.65 7.37 -4.80
CA PHE A 288 -19.68 6.35 -5.25
C PHE A 288 -18.81 5.81 -4.11
N ILE A 289 -18.41 6.65 -3.17
CA ILE A 289 -17.64 6.21 -2.00
C ILE A 289 -18.49 5.33 -1.08
N ASP A 290 -19.74 5.70 -0.83
CA ASP A 290 -20.63 4.95 0.04
C ASP A 290 -21.09 3.64 -0.59
N ASN A 291 -21.51 3.63 -1.84
CA ASN A 291 -22.10 2.43 -2.45
C ASN A 291 -21.05 1.47 -3.04
N LEU A 292 -19.93 1.98 -3.56
CA LEU A 292 -18.92 1.17 -4.21
C LEU A 292 -17.62 1.04 -3.40
N ALA A 293 -17.59 1.55 -2.18
CA ALA A 293 -16.42 1.59 -1.32
C ALA A 293 -15.16 2.13 -2.02
N LEU A 294 -15.31 3.08 -2.95
CA LEU A 294 -14.20 3.67 -3.69
C LEU A 294 -13.34 4.56 -2.79
N ARG A 295 -12.10 4.81 -3.19
CA ARG A 295 -11.21 5.76 -2.53
C ARG A 295 -11.46 7.17 -3.02
N VAL A 296 -11.27 8.17 -2.15
CA VAL A 296 -11.49 9.57 -2.50
C VAL A 296 -10.67 10.02 -3.71
N GLY A 297 -9.38 9.67 -3.78
CA GLY A 297 -8.44 10.18 -4.78
C GLY A 297 -7.77 11.48 -4.36
N ASN A 298 -6.61 11.73 -4.93
CA ASN A 298 -5.90 13.00 -4.90
C ASN A 298 -5.36 13.26 -6.30
N GLU A 299 -5.19 14.50 -6.65
CA GLU A 299 -4.47 14.89 -7.86
C GLU A 299 -3.06 14.33 -7.88
N LYS A 300 -2.59 13.98 -9.05
CA LYS A 300 -1.26 13.41 -9.30
C LYS A 300 -0.45 14.37 -10.14
N GLY A 301 0.85 14.45 -9.81
CA GLY A 301 1.81 15.12 -10.65
C GLY A 301 2.25 14.23 -11.83
N ASP A 302 2.81 14.84 -12.86
CA ASP A 302 3.33 14.15 -14.06
C ASP A 302 4.43 13.14 -13.75
N ASP A 303 5.04 13.24 -12.57
CA ASP A 303 6.11 12.39 -12.08
C ASP A 303 5.62 11.23 -11.18
N GLU A 304 4.30 11.04 -11.07
CA GLU A 304 3.65 9.95 -10.35
C GLU A 304 2.94 8.99 -11.31
N ALA A 305 2.68 7.76 -10.85
CA ALA A 305 1.87 6.82 -11.64
C ALA A 305 0.45 7.36 -11.82
N ASP A 306 -0.08 7.28 -13.03
CA ASP A 306 -1.44 7.70 -13.34
C ASP A 306 -2.46 6.75 -12.67
N THR A 307 -2.89 7.12 -11.48
CA THR A 307 -3.87 6.38 -10.69
C THR A 307 -4.87 7.35 -10.11
N VAL A 308 -6.15 7.00 -10.17
CA VAL A 308 -7.25 7.87 -9.78
C VAL A 308 -8.07 7.32 -8.61
N GLY A 309 -8.80 8.20 -7.97
CA GLY A 309 -9.92 7.89 -7.08
C GLY A 309 -11.11 8.74 -7.47
N VAL A 310 -12.17 8.77 -6.67
CA VAL A 310 -13.44 9.38 -7.09
C VAL A 310 -13.29 10.84 -7.52
N THR A 311 -12.61 11.68 -6.71
CA THR A 311 -12.48 13.12 -7.03
C THR A 311 -11.54 13.43 -8.20
N SER A 312 -10.73 12.48 -8.63
CA SER A 312 -9.82 12.59 -9.79
C SER A 312 -10.22 11.64 -10.94
N LEU A 313 -11.47 11.18 -10.97
CA LEU A 313 -12.00 10.46 -12.14
C LEU A 313 -12.10 11.40 -13.33
N ARG A 314 -11.65 10.91 -14.49
CA ARG A 314 -11.78 11.61 -15.77
C ARG A 314 -12.96 11.08 -16.56
N TRP A 315 -13.37 11.81 -17.58
CA TRP A 315 -14.46 11.41 -18.47
C TRP A 315 -14.25 10.00 -19.07
N GLU A 316 -13.02 9.67 -19.45
CA GLU A 316 -12.66 8.36 -20.06
C GLU A 316 -12.88 7.15 -19.14
N HIS A 317 -12.94 7.37 -17.81
CA HIS A 317 -13.10 6.30 -16.84
C HIS A 317 -14.53 5.85 -16.63
N ILE A 318 -15.50 6.54 -17.26
CA ILE A 318 -16.92 6.27 -17.09
C ILE A 318 -17.59 6.09 -18.46
N VAL A 319 -18.36 5.01 -18.57
CA VAL A 319 -19.21 4.77 -19.73
C VAL A 319 -20.65 4.65 -19.25
N LEU A 320 -21.50 5.54 -19.75
CA LEU A 320 -22.95 5.50 -19.53
C LEU A 320 -23.56 4.51 -20.51
N LYS A 321 -24.35 3.58 -20.02
CA LYS A 321 -25.04 2.54 -20.79
C LYS A 321 -26.54 2.67 -20.59
N ASP A 322 -27.31 1.98 -21.43
CA ASP A 322 -28.76 1.88 -21.29
C ASP A 322 -29.16 1.30 -19.92
N ASP A 323 -30.43 1.43 -19.57
CA ASP A 323 -31.00 0.95 -18.29
C ASP A 323 -30.38 1.56 -17.03
N LEU A 324 -29.90 2.80 -17.08
CA LEU A 324 -29.26 3.51 -15.98
C LEU A 324 -28.01 2.80 -15.46
N LYS A 325 -27.29 2.10 -16.31
CA LYS A 325 -26.04 1.42 -15.97
C LYS A 325 -24.84 2.33 -16.21
N VAL A 326 -23.92 2.29 -15.27
CA VAL A 326 -22.65 3.01 -15.32
C VAL A 326 -21.53 2.02 -15.22
N LYS A 327 -20.67 1.95 -16.24
CA LYS A 327 -19.44 1.19 -16.20
C LYS A 327 -18.29 2.12 -15.78
N LEU A 328 -17.55 1.70 -14.76
CA LEU A 328 -16.31 2.33 -14.31
C LEU A 328 -15.13 1.45 -14.71
N ASP A 329 -14.08 2.05 -15.30
CA ASP A 329 -12.85 1.35 -15.68
C ASP A 329 -11.65 2.28 -15.55
N PHE A 330 -10.84 2.05 -14.50
CA PHE A 330 -9.71 2.93 -14.20
C PHE A 330 -8.62 2.21 -13.37
N LEU A 331 -7.42 2.78 -13.34
CA LEU A 331 -6.36 2.34 -12.44
C LEU A 331 -6.47 3.08 -11.10
N GLY A 332 -6.73 2.32 -10.05
CA GLY A 332 -6.77 2.83 -8.68
C GLY A 332 -5.43 2.78 -7.96
N LYS A 333 -5.46 2.92 -6.65
CA LYS A 333 -4.27 2.85 -5.80
C LYS A 333 -3.43 1.60 -6.11
N ASP A 334 -2.11 1.78 -6.17
CA ASP A 334 -1.12 0.74 -6.48
C ASP A 334 -1.20 0.22 -7.93
N SER A 335 -1.80 1.03 -8.85
CA SER A 335 -2.06 0.69 -10.25
C SER A 335 -2.95 -0.55 -10.42
N ILE A 336 -3.78 -0.85 -9.44
CA ILE A 336 -4.75 -1.94 -9.52
C ILE A 336 -5.96 -1.46 -10.30
N ARG A 337 -6.29 -2.18 -11.39
CA ARG A 337 -7.44 -1.87 -12.23
C ARG A 337 -8.75 -2.14 -11.48
N TYR A 338 -9.65 -1.17 -11.52
CA TYR A 338 -11.03 -1.28 -11.06
C TYR A 338 -11.95 -1.32 -12.27
N VAL A 339 -12.67 -2.41 -12.43
CA VAL A 339 -13.72 -2.53 -13.46
C VAL A 339 -14.99 -2.97 -12.75
N ASN A 340 -16.03 -2.16 -12.88
CA ASN A 340 -17.34 -2.48 -12.31
C ASN A 340 -18.45 -1.85 -13.14
N GLU A 341 -19.58 -2.55 -13.23
CA GLU A 341 -20.79 -2.07 -13.88
C GLU A 341 -21.93 -2.09 -12.87
N VAL A 342 -22.54 -0.95 -12.64
CA VAL A 342 -23.56 -0.78 -11.60
C VAL A 342 -24.78 -0.06 -12.14
N LYS A 343 -25.94 -0.45 -11.69
CA LYS A 343 -27.18 0.30 -11.93
C LYS A 343 -27.25 1.43 -10.89
N VAL A 344 -27.52 2.63 -11.36
CA VAL A 344 -27.63 3.85 -10.53
C VAL A 344 -29.04 4.42 -10.60
N SER A 345 -29.36 5.38 -9.72
CA SER A 345 -30.63 6.12 -9.82
C SER A 345 -30.63 7.05 -11.04
N GLN A 346 -31.82 7.42 -11.50
CA GLN A 346 -32.01 8.38 -12.59
C GLN A 346 -31.21 9.67 -12.33
N GLN A 347 -31.31 10.24 -11.12
CA GLN A 347 -30.62 11.47 -10.77
C GLN A 347 -29.09 11.38 -10.85
N ILE A 348 -28.49 10.24 -10.44
CA ILE A 348 -27.05 10.02 -10.57
C ILE A 348 -26.64 9.95 -12.03
N TYR A 349 -27.44 9.26 -12.85
CA TYR A 349 -27.17 9.11 -14.28
C TYR A 349 -27.22 10.48 -14.98
N GLU A 350 -28.25 11.27 -14.73
CA GLU A 350 -28.40 12.64 -15.26
C GLU A 350 -27.26 13.56 -14.80
N ASN A 351 -26.86 13.48 -13.52
CA ASN A 351 -25.74 14.24 -13.02
C ASN A 351 -24.45 13.90 -13.77
N LEU A 352 -24.18 12.62 -14.02
CA LEU A 352 -23.00 12.20 -14.78
C LEU A 352 -23.06 12.69 -16.23
N GLN A 353 -24.22 12.65 -16.89
CA GLN A 353 -24.40 13.23 -18.23
C GLN A 353 -24.09 14.73 -18.23
N ASP A 354 -24.62 15.48 -17.22
CA ASP A 354 -24.34 16.93 -17.07
C ASP A 354 -22.85 17.20 -16.81
N PHE A 355 -22.19 16.37 -16.01
CA PHE A 355 -20.77 16.55 -15.71
C PHE A 355 -19.87 16.22 -16.92
N MET A 356 -20.28 15.32 -17.80
CA MET A 356 -19.55 14.93 -19.02
C MET A 356 -19.75 15.89 -20.18
N LYS A 357 -20.83 16.69 -20.17
CA LYS A 357 -21.19 17.57 -21.26
C LYS A 357 -20.10 18.61 -21.54
N GLY A 358 -19.64 18.66 -22.80
CA GLY A 358 -18.62 19.62 -23.27
C GLY A 358 -17.19 19.26 -22.83
N LYS A 359 -16.94 18.10 -22.21
CA LYS A 359 -15.62 17.66 -21.77
C LYS A 359 -14.97 16.70 -22.76
N LYS A 360 -13.63 16.71 -22.80
CA LYS A 360 -12.79 15.77 -23.51
C LYS A 360 -12.47 14.55 -22.63
N ARG A 361 -11.95 13.47 -23.23
CA ARG A 361 -11.63 12.23 -22.53
C ARG A 361 -10.75 12.40 -21.29
N ASN A 362 -9.75 13.26 -21.37
CA ASN A 362 -8.78 13.47 -20.28
C ASN A 362 -9.22 14.52 -19.24
N ASP A 363 -10.37 15.17 -19.44
CA ASP A 363 -10.86 16.19 -18.52
C ASP A 363 -11.44 15.55 -17.25
N ASP A 364 -11.23 16.21 -16.11
CA ASP A 364 -11.75 15.74 -14.83
C ASP A 364 -13.29 15.74 -14.84
N LEU A 365 -13.87 14.61 -14.46
CA LEU A 365 -15.32 14.47 -14.33
C LEU A 365 -15.86 15.43 -13.25
N PHE A 366 -15.18 15.48 -12.12
CA PHE A 366 -15.53 16.30 -10.96
C PHE A 366 -14.63 17.55 -10.87
N ASN A 367 -14.73 18.43 -11.86
CA ASN A 367 -13.86 19.60 -12.00
C ASN A 367 -14.10 20.76 -11.01
N LEU A 368 -15.14 20.69 -10.20
CA LEU A 368 -15.48 21.73 -9.20
C LEU A 368 -15.16 21.28 -7.76
N ILE A 369 -14.59 20.10 -7.59
CA ILE A 369 -14.29 19.53 -6.28
C ILE A 369 -12.98 18.79 -6.26
N ASN A 370 -12.37 18.73 -5.08
CA ASN A 370 -11.20 17.92 -4.79
C ASN A 370 -11.39 17.09 -3.51
N SER A 371 -10.39 16.34 -3.10
CA SER A 371 -10.44 15.49 -1.91
C SER A 371 -10.65 16.27 -0.60
N THR A 372 -10.17 17.50 -0.51
CA THR A 372 -10.30 18.36 0.67
C THR A 372 -11.74 18.87 0.78
N GLU A 373 -12.31 19.33 -0.31
CA GLU A 373 -13.70 19.83 -0.37
C GLU A 373 -14.70 18.71 -0.10
N LEU A 374 -14.46 17.51 -0.64
CA LEU A 374 -15.31 16.35 -0.35
C LEU A 374 -15.25 15.95 1.13
N ASN A 375 -14.07 15.93 1.73
CA ASN A 375 -13.95 15.68 3.18
C ASN A 375 -14.59 16.84 4.01
N GLY A 376 -14.53 18.07 3.52
CA GLY A 376 -15.26 19.22 4.09
C GLY A 376 -16.78 18.99 4.08
N TYR A 377 -17.32 18.60 2.94
CA TYR A 377 -18.74 18.25 2.80
C TYR A 377 -19.15 17.11 3.74
N ILE A 378 -18.37 16.05 3.83
CA ILE A 378 -18.64 14.94 4.76
C ILE A 378 -18.67 15.43 6.21
N LYS A 379 -17.78 16.34 6.61
CA LYS A 379 -17.76 16.91 7.96
C LYS A 379 -19.01 17.76 8.28
N THR A 380 -19.64 18.38 7.27
CA THR A 380 -20.93 19.07 7.49
C THR A 380 -22.07 18.09 7.76
N LEU A 381 -22.02 16.90 7.18
CA LEU A 381 -22.98 15.82 7.43
C LEU A 381 -22.74 15.16 8.79
N MET A 382 -21.49 14.98 9.16
CA MET A 382 -21.07 14.38 10.43
C MET A 382 -19.67 14.87 10.83
N PRO A 383 -19.51 15.62 11.93
CA PRO A 383 -18.21 16.08 12.42
C PRO A 383 -17.23 14.91 12.64
N ASP A 384 -15.93 15.14 12.43
CA ASP A 384 -14.82 14.19 12.57
C ASP A 384 -14.79 13.03 11.57
N PHE A 385 -15.71 13.00 10.59
CA PHE A 385 -15.74 11.99 9.55
C PHE A 385 -15.00 12.44 8.29
N THR A 386 -14.53 11.44 7.55
CA THR A 386 -13.88 11.57 6.24
C THR A 386 -14.34 10.44 5.33
N ALA A 387 -14.08 10.54 4.04
CA ALA A 387 -14.37 9.50 3.05
C ALA A 387 -13.83 8.10 3.48
N LYS A 388 -12.70 8.05 4.20
CA LYS A 388 -12.12 6.80 4.71
C LYS A 388 -13.04 6.05 5.67
N VAL A 389 -13.86 6.75 6.46
CA VAL A 389 -14.77 6.13 7.44
C VAL A 389 -15.86 5.33 6.73
N PHE A 390 -16.42 5.84 5.62
CA PHE A 390 -17.41 5.12 4.81
C PHE A 390 -16.87 3.79 4.30
N ARG A 391 -15.63 3.77 3.79
CA ARG A 391 -15.01 2.53 3.33
C ARG A 391 -14.79 1.54 4.47
N THR A 392 -14.37 2.01 5.66
CA THR A 392 -14.23 1.16 6.85
C THR A 392 -15.59 0.60 7.28
N PHE A 393 -16.63 1.46 7.29
CA PHE A 393 -17.99 1.05 7.61
C PHE A 393 -18.51 -0.03 6.65
N ASN A 394 -18.44 0.21 5.34
CA ASN A 394 -18.93 -0.73 4.33
C ASN A 394 -18.23 -2.10 4.42
N ALA A 395 -16.89 -2.10 4.60
CA ALA A 395 -16.13 -3.32 4.80
C ALA A 395 -16.56 -4.08 6.07
N SER A 396 -16.71 -3.37 7.19
CA SER A 396 -17.10 -3.95 8.47
C SER A 396 -18.55 -4.44 8.45
N HIS A 397 -19.45 -3.68 7.82
CA HIS A 397 -20.87 -4.03 7.71
C HIS A 397 -21.07 -5.27 6.83
N THR A 398 -20.41 -5.33 5.68
CA THR A 398 -20.42 -6.52 4.81
C THR A 398 -19.91 -7.74 5.57
N PHE A 399 -18.77 -7.59 6.27
CA PHE A 399 -18.22 -8.70 7.06
C PHE A 399 -19.15 -9.15 8.17
N GLN A 400 -19.77 -8.22 8.91
CA GLN A 400 -20.72 -8.51 9.98
C GLN A 400 -21.94 -9.29 9.46
N ASN A 401 -22.50 -8.89 8.32
CA ASN A 401 -23.64 -9.58 7.72
C ASN A 401 -23.28 -11.03 7.32
N GLU A 402 -22.11 -11.23 6.72
CA GLU A 402 -21.63 -12.58 6.36
C GLU A 402 -21.41 -13.46 7.61
N ILE A 403 -20.79 -12.93 8.66
CA ILE A 403 -20.58 -13.68 9.92
C ILE A 403 -21.89 -14.04 10.59
N SER A 404 -22.86 -13.12 10.60
CA SER A 404 -24.19 -13.40 11.17
C SER A 404 -24.89 -14.56 10.43
N ALA A 405 -24.83 -14.56 9.10
CA ALA A 405 -25.37 -15.64 8.28
C ALA A 405 -24.68 -17.01 8.54
N ILE A 406 -23.35 -16.99 8.78
CA ILE A 406 -22.56 -18.20 9.10
C ILE A 406 -23.02 -18.81 10.43
N ASN A 407 -23.22 -18.00 11.44
CA ASN A 407 -23.63 -18.47 12.76
C ASN A 407 -24.98 -19.24 12.71
N GLU A 408 -25.95 -18.72 11.98
CA GLU A 408 -27.25 -19.40 11.80
C GLU A 408 -27.08 -20.69 11.01
N LYS A 409 -26.29 -20.67 9.93
CA LYS A 409 -26.08 -21.84 9.06
C LYS A 409 -25.51 -23.07 9.81
N TYR A 410 -24.56 -22.83 10.74
CA TYR A 410 -23.81 -23.89 11.41
C TYR A 410 -24.21 -24.10 12.87
N LYS A 411 -25.36 -23.63 13.29
CA LYS A 411 -25.86 -23.70 14.68
C LYS A 411 -25.91 -25.12 15.22
N HIS A 412 -26.24 -26.09 14.37
CA HIS A 412 -26.52 -27.49 14.75
C HIS A 412 -25.34 -28.46 14.53
N TYR A 413 -24.18 -27.97 14.04
CA TYR A 413 -23.02 -28.83 13.81
C TYR A 413 -22.23 -29.14 15.08
N SER A 414 -21.58 -30.31 15.13
CA SER A 414 -20.70 -30.70 16.24
C SER A 414 -19.47 -29.77 16.31
N LYS A 415 -18.79 -29.71 17.47
CA LYS A 415 -17.62 -28.84 17.65
C LYS A 415 -16.46 -29.21 16.74
N SER A 416 -16.18 -30.47 16.48
CA SER A 416 -15.09 -30.96 15.64
C SER A 416 -15.26 -30.56 14.18
N ASP A 417 -16.45 -30.78 13.62
CA ASP A 417 -16.73 -30.52 12.21
C ASP A 417 -16.94 -29.02 11.92
N LYS A 418 -17.25 -28.28 12.99
CA LYS A 418 -17.58 -26.85 12.91
C LYS A 418 -16.36 -25.97 12.60
N ILE A 419 -15.15 -26.35 13.05
CA ILE A 419 -13.96 -25.48 12.93
C ILE A 419 -13.59 -25.25 11.47
N ASP A 420 -13.48 -26.30 10.66
CA ASP A 420 -13.10 -26.18 9.24
C ASP A 420 -14.16 -25.46 8.42
N LEU A 421 -15.44 -25.74 8.70
CA LEU A 421 -16.59 -25.08 8.08
C LEU A 421 -16.62 -23.57 8.42
N LEU A 422 -16.37 -23.22 9.69
CA LEU A 422 -16.31 -21.83 10.13
C LEU A 422 -15.10 -21.12 9.51
N LEU A 423 -13.93 -21.76 9.44
CA LEU A 423 -12.73 -21.20 8.83
C LEU A 423 -12.94 -20.96 7.32
N SER A 424 -13.50 -21.93 6.60
CA SER A 424 -13.85 -21.79 5.19
C SER A 424 -14.83 -20.64 4.96
N SER A 425 -15.87 -20.55 5.77
CA SER A 425 -16.89 -19.50 5.67
C SER A 425 -16.34 -18.13 6.05
N TYR A 426 -15.47 -18.05 7.06
CA TYR A 426 -14.74 -16.83 7.42
C TYR A 426 -13.86 -16.34 6.26
N ASN A 427 -13.15 -17.25 5.60
CA ASN A 427 -12.33 -16.92 4.42
C ASN A 427 -13.20 -16.42 3.27
N THR A 428 -14.39 -17.00 3.07
CA THR A 428 -15.36 -16.55 2.07
C THR A 428 -15.88 -15.14 2.39
N ALA A 429 -16.20 -14.86 3.66
CA ALA A 429 -16.59 -13.53 4.11
C ALA A 429 -15.49 -12.49 3.87
N ASN A 430 -14.24 -12.85 4.19
CA ASN A 430 -13.08 -12.00 3.90
C ASN A 430 -12.89 -11.75 2.39
N ALA A 431 -13.10 -12.75 1.55
CA ALA A 431 -13.02 -12.62 0.10
C ALA A 431 -14.08 -11.65 -0.44
N LYS A 432 -15.32 -11.68 0.08
CA LYS A 432 -16.37 -10.72 -0.29
C LYS A 432 -15.99 -9.27 0.09
N VAL A 433 -15.41 -9.06 1.27
CA VAL A 433 -14.89 -7.74 1.68
C VAL A 433 -13.73 -7.31 0.80
N ALA A 434 -12.84 -8.23 0.43
CA ALA A 434 -11.73 -7.95 -0.48
C ALA A 434 -12.24 -7.54 -1.87
N MET A 435 -13.25 -8.22 -2.40
CA MET A 435 -13.90 -7.85 -3.68
C MET A 435 -14.55 -6.47 -3.60
N LEU A 436 -15.33 -6.18 -2.56
CA LEU A 436 -15.91 -4.86 -2.32
C LEU A 436 -14.85 -3.76 -2.31
N CYS A 437 -13.73 -4.02 -1.68
CA CYS A 437 -12.62 -3.08 -1.57
C CYS A 437 -11.65 -3.12 -2.76
N ASN A 438 -11.90 -3.92 -3.78
CA ASN A 438 -10.97 -4.17 -4.89
C ASN A 438 -9.54 -4.48 -4.40
N HIS A 439 -9.43 -5.27 -3.34
CA HIS A 439 -8.14 -5.77 -2.87
C HIS A 439 -7.75 -6.96 -3.72
N GLN A 440 -6.69 -6.80 -4.51
CA GLN A 440 -6.15 -7.86 -5.35
C GLN A 440 -4.76 -8.25 -4.85
N LYS A 441 -4.43 -9.52 -4.99
CA LYS A 441 -3.11 -10.06 -4.68
C LYS A 441 -2.54 -10.67 -5.96
N ASN A 442 -1.30 -10.38 -6.26
CA ASN A 442 -0.62 -11.04 -7.37
C ASN A 442 -0.54 -12.54 -7.13
N VAL A 443 -0.78 -13.31 -8.18
CA VAL A 443 -0.61 -14.77 -8.16
C VAL A 443 0.87 -15.08 -7.91
N SER A 444 1.16 -15.96 -6.96
CA SER A 444 2.52 -16.37 -6.66
C SER A 444 3.10 -17.18 -7.83
N LYS A 445 4.42 -17.10 -8.07
CA LYS A 445 5.11 -17.87 -9.13
C LYS A 445 4.85 -19.38 -9.07
N GLY A 446 4.61 -19.94 -7.88
CA GLY A 446 4.31 -21.37 -7.70
C GLY A 446 2.82 -21.71 -7.64
N TYR A 447 1.91 -20.77 -7.92
CA TYR A 447 0.47 -20.99 -7.79
C TYR A 447 -0.05 -22.10 -8.72
N GLU A 448 0.32 -22.06 -10.00
CA GLU A 448 -0.14 -23.05 -10.98
C GLU A 448 0.37 -24.45 -10.64
N GLU A 449 1.62 -24.55 -10.22
CA GLU A 449 2.19 -25.82 -9.77
C GLU A 449 1.52 -26.34 -8.48
N GLY A 450 1.25 -25.44 -7.55
CA GLY A 450 0.47 -25.73 -6.33
C GLY A 450 -0.94 -26.23 -6.65
N MET A 451 -1.62 -25.58 -7.59
CA MET A 451 -2.95 -26.02 -8.06
C MET A 451 -2.93 -27.38 -8.74
N LYS A 452 -1.92 -27.66 -9.59
CA LYS A 452 -1.75 -28.98 -10.19
C LYS A 452 -1.57 -30.07 -9.13
N LYS A 453 -0.74 -29.83 -8.12
CA LYS A 453 -0.53 -30.77 -6.99
C LYS A 453 -1.84 -31.00 -6.20
N LEU A 454 -2.64 -29.94 -5.96
CA LEU A 454 -3.92 -30.07 -5.29
C LEU A 454 -4.92 -30.90 -6.11
N VAL A 455 -5.01 -30.68 -7.41
CA VAL A 455 -5.91 -31.46 -8.31
C VAL A 455 -5.52 -32.93 -8.31
N VAL A 456 -4.21 -33.25 -8.35
CA VAL A 456 -3.74 -34.66 -8.24
C VAL A 456 -4.19 -35.25 -6.91
N LYS A 457 -3.94 -34.57 -5.81
CA LYS A 457 -4.30 -35.03 -4.47
C LYS A 457 -5.81 -35.22 -4.30
N MET A 458 -6.62 -34.34 -4.88
CA MET A 458 -8.08 -34.49 -4.90
C MET A 458 -8.53 -35.75 -5.68
N LYS A 459 -7.86 -36.10 -6.78
CA LYS A 459 -8.14 -37.34 -7.53
C LYS A 459 -7.77 -38.56 -6.70
N GLU A 460 -6.58 -38.54 -6.05
CA GLU A 460 -6.16 -39.60 -5.15
C GLU A 460 -7.15 -39.85 -4.02
N TYR A 461 -7.62 -38.79 -3.36
CA TYR A 461 -8.64 -38.92 -2.31
C TYR A 461 -9.98 -39.42 -2.83
N LYS A 462 -10.42 -39.03 -4.03
CA LYS A 462 -11.64 -39.60 -4.62
C LYS A 462 -11.52 -41.10 -4.83
N VAL A 463 -10.42 -41.57 -5.37
CA VAL A 463 -10.18 -43.01 -5.55
C VAL A 463 -10.18 -43.73 -4.18
N GLN A 464 -9.49 -43.19 -3.17
CA GLN A 464 -9.50 -43.78 -1.82
C GLN A 464 -10.89 -43.83 -1.20
N ILE A 465 -11.70 -42.79 -1.40
CA ILE A 465 -13.11 -42.79 -0.93
C ILE A 465 -13.93 -43.89 -1.64
N GLU A 466 -13.77 -44.01 -2.96
CA GLU A 466 -14.46 -45.05 -3.73
C GLU A 466 -14.06 -46.46 -3.30
N GLU A 467 -12.77 -46.69 -3.01
CA GLU A 467 -12.25 -47.96 -2.48
C GLU A 467 -12.81 -48.24 -1.09
N LEU A 468 -12.82 -47.27 -0.17
CA LEU A 468 -13.38 -47.41 1.18
C LEU A 468 -14.91 -47.62 1.17
N LEU A 469 -15.62 -47.06 0.19
CA LEU A 469 -17.04 -47.27 0.03
C LEU A 469 -17.35 -48.69 -0.50
N LYS A 470 -16.48 -49.24 -1.38
CA LYS A 470 -16.59 -50.63 -1.86
C LYS A 470 -16.31 -51.66 -0.77
N ASP A 471 -15.38 -51.35 0.15
CA ASP A 471 -15.04 -52.23 1.28
C ASP A 471 -16.21 -52.40 2.28
N GLY A 472 -17.12 -51.44 2.36
CA GLY A 472 -18.43 -51.55 3.06
C GLY A 472 -18.39 -51.79 4.57
N THR A 473 -17.20 -51.89 5.17
CA THR A 473 -17.05 -52.15 6.62
C THR A 473 -17.36 -50.90 7.44
N ASP A 474 -17.79 -51.07 8.71
CA ASP A 474 -18.08 -49.92 9.60
C ASP A 474 -16.85 -49.07 9.89
N LYS A 475 -15.64 -49.64 9.76
CA LYS A 475 -14.36 -48.92 9.85
C LYS A 475 -14.12 -48.05 8.65
N SER A 476 -14.43 -48.49 7.44
CA SER A 476 -14.29 -47.72 6.20
C SER A 476 -15.33 -46.61 6.09
N LYS A 477 -16.58 -46.88 6.52
CA LYS A 477 -17.64 -45.83 6.62
C LYS A 477 -17.29 -44.70 7.57
N LYS A 478 -16.55 -44.97 8.67
CA LYS A 478 -16.03 -43.92 9.58
C LYS A 478 -14.88 -43.11 9.00
N LYS A 479 -14.11 -43.66 8.06
CA LYS A 479 -12.97 -42.93 7.40
C LYS A 479 -13.43 -42.03 6.25
N VAL A 480 -14.61 -42.33 5.67
CA VAL A 480 -15.18 -41.51 4.58
C VAL A 480 -15.96 -40.30 5.11
N LYS A 481 -16.50 -40.39 6.35
CA LYS A 481 -17.08 -39.24 7.06
C LYS A 481 -15.98 -38.29 7.58
#